data_1351d5b0a5883740a25f7d97872f7460
#
_entry.id   1351d5b0a5883740a25f7d97872f7460
#
_cell.length_a   1.000
_cell.length_b   1.000
_cell.length_c   1.000
_cell.angle_alpha   90.00
_cell.angle_beta   90.00
_cell.angle_gamma   90.00
#
_symmetry.space_group_name_H-M   'P 1'
#
loop_
_entity.id
_entity.type
_entity.pdbx_description
1 polymer ?
#
loop_
_entity_poly.entity_id
_entity_poly.type
_entity_poly.pdbx_seq_one_letter_code
_entity_poly.pdbx_strand_id
1 'polypeptide(L)'
;PILFCGDPHGQWQHIIDAAEQTRARAVILLGDLEPARPLHMELQAIWDRVWFIHGNHDTDSEDTFANVWHPELAERHIHGRVVTLPCGTRIAGLGGVFRGAVWYPKNTRPPHYRNRDDHARKTPRQDRWQGGAHIKHWSSIYPDEIDQLSTLQADILITHEAPGYHAYGFEVLDTLARSMGVHTTVHGHQHDCIDSRARWAEQGFESYGVGLRGVMPWS
;
A
#
# COMPACT_ATOMS: atom_id res chain seq x y z
N PRO A 1 1.80 -17.21 11.47
CA PRO A 1 1.97 -16.65 10.12
C PRO A 1 1.72 -15.13 10.11
N ILE A 2 2.11 -14.46 8.99
CA ILE A 2 1.64 -13.15 8.59
C ILE A 2 0.45 -13.36 7.64
N LEU A 3 -0.60 -12.56 7.74
CA LEU A 3 -1.68 -12.55 6.76
C LEU A 3 -1.60 -11.28 5.91
N PHE A 4 -1.59 -11.43 4.59
CA PHE A 4 -1.78 -10.33 3.66
C PHE A 4 -3.22 -10.32 3.17
N CYS A 5 -3.88 -9.15 3.26
CA CYS A 5 -5.31 -9.00 2.97
C CYS A 5 -5.50 -7.95 1.88
N GLY A 6 -6.04 -8.34 0.72
CA GLY A 6 -6.27 -7.49 -0.44
C GLY A 6 -7.66 -6.87 -0.44
N ASP A 7 -7.72 -5.58 -0.70
CA ASP A 7 -8.90 -4.82 -1.12
C ASP A 7 -10.19 -5.19 -0.33
N PRO A 8 -10.24 -4.98 1.00
CA PRO A 8 -11.37 -5.39 1.84
C PRO A 8 -12.66 -4.63 1.55
N HIS A 9 -12.59 -3.39 1.04
CA HIS A 9 -13.75 -2.54 0.73
C HIS A 9 -14.82 -2.60 1.84
N GLY A 10 -14.43 -2.27 3.07
CA GLY A 10 -15.29 -2.23 4.23
C GLY A 10 -15.78 -3.59 4.77
N GLN A 11 -15.24 -4.70 4.26
CA GLN A 11 -15.58 -6.05 4.73
C GLN A 11 -14.46 -6.61 5.61
N TRP A 12 -14.76 -6.82 6.89
CA TRP A 12 -13.73 -7.12 7.91
C TRP A 12 -13.83 -8.51 8.53
N GLN A 13 -15.03 -9.09 8.61
CA GLN A 13 -15.27 -10.31 9.40
C GLN A 13 -14.39 -11.49 8.93
N HIS A 14 -14.24 -11.69 7.63
CA HIS A 14 -13.41 -12.76 7.08
C HIS A 14 -11.91 -12.59 7.43
N ILE A 15 -11.43 -11.35 7.56
CA ILE A 15 -10.06 -11.06 8.00
C ILE A 15 -9.89 -11.37 9.48
N ILE A 16 -10.86 -10.96 10.31
CA ILE A 16 -10.87 -11.24 11.75
C ILE A 16 -10.87 -12.74 11.99
N ASP A 17 -11.79 -13.46 11.33
CA ASP A 17 -11.89 -14.91 11.44
C ASP A 17 -10.61 -15.63 11.03
N ALA A 18 -10.02 -15.23 9.89
CA ALA A 18 -8.76 -15.78 9.42
C ALA A 18 -7.60 -15.51 10.39
N ALA A 19 -7.51 -14.29 10.94
CA ALA A 19 -6.49 -13.92 11.90
C ALA A 19 -6.55 -14.72 13.20
N GLU A 20 -7.77 -15.01 13.68
CA GLU A 20 -8.00 -15.81 14.88
C GLU A 20 -7.73 -17.31 14.61
N GLN A 21 -8.29 -17.87 13.54
CA GLN A 21 -8.13 -19.28 13.16
C GLN A 21 -6.67 -19.66 12.94
N THR A 22 -5.89 -18.79 12.28
CA THR A 22 -4.47 -19.02 11.99
C THR A 22 -3.56 -18.59 13.13
N ARG A 23 -4.07 -17.90 14.15
CA ARG A 23 -3.29 -17.24 15.20
C ARG A 23 -2.20 -16.34 14.58
N ALA A 24 -2.60 -15.54 13.61
CA ALA A 24 -1.69 -14.66 12.89
C ALA A 24 -0.96 -13.72 13.85
N ARG A 25 0.36 -13.58 13.65
CA ARG A 25 1.20 -12.64 14.41
C ARG A 25 1.16 -11.23 13.83
N ALA A 26 0.81 -11.11 12.57
CA ALA A 26 0.61 -9.86 11.88
C ALA A 26 -0.47 -10.00 10.80
N VAL A 27 -1.25 -8.93 10.61
CA VAL A 27 -2.26 -8.78 9.58
C VAL A 27 -1.90 -7.52 8.80
N ILE A 28 -1.68 -7.66 7.50
CA ILE A 28 -1.21 -6.58 6.62
C ILE A 28 -2.29 -6.29 5.58
N LEU A 29 -2.86 -5.08 5.62
CA LEU A 29 -3.89 -4.66 4.67
C LEU A 29 -3.24 -3.89 3.52
N LEU A 30 -3.62 -4.23 2.29
CA LEU A 30 -2.95 -3.79 1.05
C LEU A 30 -3.64 -2.62 0.34
N GLY A 31 -4.48 -1.86 1.06
CA GLY A 31 -5.20 -0.69 0.52
C GLY A 31 -6.65 -0.98 0.14
N ASP A 32 -7.34 0.03 -0.35
CA ASP A 32 -8.78 0.05 -0.65
C ASP A 32 -9.60 -0.46 0.54
N LEU A 33 -9.36 0.19 1.67
CA LEU A 33 -9.90 -0.20 2.97
C LEU A 33 -11.36 0.20 3.13
N GLU A 34 -11.70 1.44 2.77
CA GLU A 34 -13.04 2.04 2.81
C GLU A 34 -13.81 1.76 4.13
N PRO A 35 -13.20 2.02 5.30
CA PRO A 35 -13.85 1.75 6.57
C PRO A 35 -14.99 2.75 6.85
N ALA A 36 -16.13 2.27 7.36
CA ALA A 36 -17.28 3.10 7.72
C ALA A 36 -17.04 3.93 8.99
N ARG A 37 -16.04 3.58 9.81
CA ARG A 37 -15.58 4.29 11.01
C ARG A 37 -14.05 4.11 11.13
N PRO A 38 -13.35 4.82 12.03
CA PRO A 38 -11.90 4.69 12.15
C PRO A 38 -11.43 3.24 12.16
N LEU A 39 -10.44 2.90 11.32
CA LEU A 39 -10.03 1.53 11.02
C LEU A 39 -9.74 0.67 12.26
N HIS A 40 -9.16 1.28 13.31
CA HIS A 40 -8.90 0.57 14.58
C HIS A 40 -10.18 0.12 15.29
N MET A 41 -11.30 0.82 15.06
CA MET A 41 -12.61 0.42 15.60
C MET A 41 -13.24 -0.73 14.80
N GLU A 42 -13.00 -0.76 13.48
CA GLU A 42 -13.45 -1.87 12.63
C GLU A 42 -12.74 -3.18 13.00
N LEU A 43 -11.44 -3.09 13.29
CA LEU A 43 -10.58 -4.23 13.55
C LEU A 43 -10.21 -4.37 15.03
N GLN A 44 -11.03 -3.84 15.96
CA GLN A 44 -10.72 -3.78 17.39
C GLN A 44 -10.27 -5.14 17.97
N ALA A 45 -10.87 -6.24 17.53
CA ALA A 45 -10.55 -7.59 18.02
C ALA A 45 -9.11 -8.04 17.71
N ILE A 46 -8.50 -7.47 16.67
CA ILE A 46 -7.15 -7.87 16.18
C ILE A 46 -6.22 -6.69 15.98
N TRP A 47 -6.59 -5.48 16.43
CA TRP A 47 -5.87 -4.24 16.12
C TRP A 47 -4.40 -4.25 16.58
N ASP A 48 -4.09 -4.91 17.64
CA ASP A 48 -2.74 -5.04 18.19
C ASP A 48 -1.71 -5.63 17.20
N ARG A 49 -2.19 -6.33 16.18
CA ARG A 49 -1.40 -7.02 15.15
C ARG A 49 -1.70 -6.59 13.71
N VAL A 50 -2.34 -5.42 13.52
CA VAL A 50 -2.69 -4.87 12.19
C VAL A 50 -1.68 -3.80 11.77
N TRP A 51 -1.23 -3.85 10.51
CA TRP A 51 -0.52 -2.79 9.77
C TRP A 51 -1.18 -2.62 8.41
N PHE A 52 -1.06 -1.45 7.82
CA PHE A 52 -1.75 -1.20 6.55
C PHE A 52 -1.05 -0.14 5.70
N ILE A 53 -1.35 -0.16 4.42
CA ILE A 53 -1.19 0.93 3.47
C ILE A 53 -2.57 1.34 2.96
N HIS A 54 -2.69 2.56 2.43
CA HIS A 54 -3.91 3.01 1.76
C HIS A 54 -3.91 2.61 0.28
N GLY A 55 -5.11 2.47 -0.31
CA GLY A 55 -5.33 2.34 -1.74
C GLY A 55 -5.89 3.61 -2.35
N ASN A 56 -6.42 3.53 -3.57
CA ASN A 56 -6.95 4.69 -4.27
C ASN A 56 -8.37 5.08 -3.81
N HIS A 57 -9.18 4.13 -3.37
CA HIS A 57 -10.53 4.38 -2.89
C HIS A 57 -10.57 4.99 -1.48
N ASP A 58 -9.48 4.92 -0.74
CA ASP A 58 -9.38 5.49 0.61
C ASP A 58 -9.38 7.03 0.62
N THR A 59 -9.37 7.68 -0.56
CA THR A 59 -9.48 9.14 -0.74
C THR A 59 -10.68 9.57 -1.57
N ASP A 60 -11.67 8.69 -1.77
CA ASP A 60 -12.86 9.00 -2.56
C ASP A 60 -13.86 9.90 -1.83
N SER A 61 -13.81 9.94 -0.50
CA SER A 61 -14.61 10.82 0.34
C SER A 61 -13.81 11.33 1.54
N GLU A 62 -14.30 12.44 2.14
CA GLU A 62 -13.74 13.01 3.36
C GLU A 62 -13.88 12.06 4.55
N ASP A 63 -15.00 11.35 4.62
CA ASP A 63 -15.27 10.39 5.70
C ASP A 63 -14.32 9.19 5.63
N THR A 64 -14.15 8.60 4.45
CA THR A 64 -13.20 7.49 4.25
C THR A 64 -11.78 7.95 4.56
N PHE A 65 -11.38 9.14 4.06
CA PHE A 65 -10.08 9.72 4.39
C PHE A 65 -9.88 9.85 5.91
N ALA A 66 -10.84 10.46 6.63
CA ALA A 66 -10.74 10.66 8.07
C ALA A 66 -10.61 9.34 8.84
N ASN A 67 -11.26 8.27 8.35
CA ASN A 67 -11.23 6.95 8.95
C ASN A 67 -9.92 6.18 8.72
N VAL A 68 -9.16 6.52 7.64
CA VAL A 68 -7.87 5.90 7.30
C VAL A 68 -6.69 6.75 7.79
N TRP A 69 -6.78 8.08 7.75
CA TRP A 69 -5.74 9.01 8.25
C TRP A 69 -6.01 9.51 9.67
N HIS A 70 -6.77 8.74 10.46
CA HIS A 70 -7.01 9.08 11.86
C HIS A 70 -5.69 9.09 12.65
N PRO A 71 -5.44 10.08 13.52
CA PRO A 71 -4.15 10.19 14.24
C PRO A 71 -3.73 8.94 15.01
N GLU A 72 -4.67 8.21 15.59
CA GLU A 72 -4.40 6.96 16.33
C GLU A 72 -3.88 5.82 15.45
N LEU A 73 -3.99 5.95 14.11
CA LEU A 73 -3.55 4.95 13.15
C LEU A 73 -2.12 5.19 12.65
N ALA A 74 -1.52 6.35 12.95
CA ALA A 74 -0.26 6.80 12.34
C ALA A 74 0.89 5.79 12.50
N GLU A 75 0.97 5.08 13.63
CA GLU A 75 2.01 4.07 13.85
C GLU A 75 1.79 2.78 13.04
N ARG A 76 0.56 2.50 12.65
CA ARG A 76 0.17 1.31 11.89
C ARG A 76 0.06 1.55 10.39
N HIS A 77 -0.05 2.81 9.97
CA HIS A 77 -0.04 3.23 8.57
C HIS A 77 1.42 3.29 8.08
N ILE A 78 1.85 2.29 7.32
CA ILE A 78 3.27 2.09 6.99
C ILE A 78 3.67 2.62 5.60
N HIS A 79 2.83 3.42 4.96
CA HIS A 79 3.20 4.08 3.70
C HIS A 79 4.47 4.93 3.84
N GLY A 80 5.42 4.78 2.91
CA GLY A 80 6.67 5.55 2.84
C GLY A 80 7.73 5.15 3.89
N ARG A 81 7.57 4.03 4.60
CA ARG A 81 8.51 3.61 5.65
C ARG A 81 8.67 2.10 5.77
N VAL A 82 9.67 1.70 6.54
CA VAL A 82 9.93 0.30 6.92
C VAL A 82 9.56 0.11 8.40
N VAL A 83 8.87 -0.96 8.70
CA VAL A 83 8.58 -1.40 10.07
C VAL A 83 9.12 -2.82 10.29
N THR A 84 9.53 -3.11 11.52
CA THR A 84 9.88 -4.48 11.93
C THR A 84 8.71 -5.08 12.68
N LEU A 85 8.17 -6.16 12.14
CA LEU A 85 7.07 -6.90 12.77
C LEU A 85 7.55 -7.65 14.02
N PRO A 86 6.64 -8.09 14.92
CA PRO A 86 7.00 -8.88 16.11
C PRO A 86 7.74 -10.20 15.81
N CYS A 87 7.62 -10.72 14.59
CA CYS A 87 8.38 -11.90 14.14
C CYS A 87 9.80 -11.59 13.63
N GLY A 88 10.20 -10.31 13.60
CA GLY A 88 11.50 -9.87 13.11
C GLY A 88 11.53 -9.51 11.62
N THR A 89 10.48 -9.81 10.85
CA THR A 89 10.39 -9.47 9.42
C THR A 89 10.26 -7.96 9.23
N ARG A 90 11.07 -7.39 8.34
CA ARG A 90 11.03 -5.98 7.97
C ARG A 90 10.12 -5.80 6.76
N ILE A 91 9.06 -5.00 6.90
CA ILE A 91 8.11 -4.71 5.81
C ILE A 91 8.20 -3.24 5.45
N ALA A 92 8.42 -2.96 4.17
CA ALA A 92 8.28 -1.64 3.56
C ALA A 92 6.88 -1.48 2.95
N GLY A 93 6.28 -0.30 3.08
CA GLY A 93 4.96 -0.02 2.53
C GLY A 93 4.96 1.15 1.54
N LEU A 94 4.27 0.98 0.41
CA LEU A 94 3.98 2.04 -0.55
C LEU A 94 2.50 1.98 -0.95
N GLY A 95 1.67 2.77 -0.30
CA GLY A 95 0.24 2.89 -0.61
C GLY A 95 -0.04 3.83 -1.78
N GLY A 96 -1.28 3.76 -2.28
CA GLY A 96 -1.75 4.61 -3.36
C GLY A 96 -1.44 4.08 -4.75
N VAL A 97 -1.71 4.91 -5.75
CA VAL A 97 -1.60 4.56 -7.18
C VAL A 97 -0.86 5.63 -7.98
N PHE A 98 -0.27 5.22 -9.10
CA PHE A 98 0.29 6.16 -10.06
C PHE A 98 -0.84 6.87 -10.84
N ARG A 99 -0.84 8.19 -10.82
CA ARG A 99 -1.82 9.02 -11.55
C ARG A 99 -1.11 9.94 -12.52
N GLY A 100 -1.55 9.94 -13.79
CA GLY A 100 -0.99 10.79 -14.84
C GLY A 100 -0.98 12.29 -14.51
N ALA A 101 -1.88 12.76 -13.66
CA ALA A 101 -1.89 14.15 -13.17
C ALA A 101 -0.71 14.47 -12.24
N VAL A 102 -0.05 13.47 -11.67
CA VAL A 102 1.14 13.61 -10.80
C VAL A 102 2.35 13.01 -11.48
N TRP A 103 2.32 11.70 -11.69
CA TRP A 103 3.37 10.94 -12.33
C TRP A 103 2.84 9.60 -12.83
N TYR A 104 3.18 9.23 -14.07
CA TYR A 104 2.85 7.93 -14.64
C TYR A 104 4.11 7.28 -15.22
N PRO A 105 4.77 6.34 -14.51
CA PRO A 105 6.11 5.83 -14.85
C PRO A 105 6.21 5.10 -16.20
N LYS A 106 5.09 4.62 -16.75
CA LYS A 106 5.06 4.00 -18.09
C LYS A 106 5.21 5.02 -19.23
N ASN A 107 5.05 6.31 -18.93
CA ASN A 107 5.23 7.37 -19.91
C ASN A 107 6.69 7.87 -19.90
N THR A 108 7.17 8.33 -21.04
CA THR A 108 8.46 9.02 -21.17
C THR A 108 8.43 10.47 -20.67
N ARG A 109 7.24 10.97 -20.29
CA ARG A 109 7.07 12.34 -19.78
C ARG A 109 7.61 12.45 -18.36
N PRO A 110 8.27 13.56 -18.02
CA PRO A 110 8.66 13.81 -16.64
C PRO A 110 7.45 13.94 -15.74
N PRO A 111 7.58 13.69 -14.43
CA PRO A 111 6.51 13.91 -13.47
C PRO A 111 6.07 15.38 -13.45
N HIS A 112 4.78 15.61 -13.32
CA HIS A 112 4.22 16.97 -13.13
C HIS A 112 4.61 17.55 -11.78
N TYR A 113 4.70 16.68 -10.76
CA TYR A 113 5.10 17.03 -9.41
C TYR A 113 6.06 15.97 -8.87
N ARG A 114 7.18 16.40 -8.28
CA ARG A 114 8.14 15.46 -7.69
C ARG A 114 7.77 15.01 -6.30
N ASN A 115 7.08 15.87 -5.54
CA ASN A 115 6.69 15.61 -4.16
C ASN A 115 5.36 16.28 -3.81
N ARG A 116 4.84 15.91 -2.65
CA ARG A 116 3.55 16.40 -2.13
C ARG A 116 3.55 17.91 -1.90
N ASP A 117 4.66 18.48 -1.40
CA ASP A 117 4.78 19.91 -1.12
C ASP A 117 4.76 20.75 -2.40
N ASP A 118 5.44 20.29 -3.46
CA ASP A 118 5.41 20.97 -4.76
C ASP A 118 3.99 20.97 -5.34
N HIS A 119 3.28 19.85 -5.23
CA HIS A 119 1.88 19.76 -5.66
C HIS A 119 0.97 20.66 -4.82
N ALA A 120 1.10 20.64 -3.50
CA ALA A 120 0.31 21.49 -2.59
C ALA A 120 0.51 22.98 -2.88
N ARG A 121 1.75 23.43 -3.13
CA ARG A 121 2.04 24.84 -3.48
C ARG A 121 1.35 25.28 -4.76
N LYS A 122 1.24 24.39 -5.75
CA LYS A 122 0.62 24.67 -7.06
C LYS A 122 -0.91 24.45 -7.06
N THR A 123 -1.46 23.79 -6.03
CA THR A 123 -2.90 23.61 -5.89
C THR A 123 -3.55 24.91 -5.41
N PRO A 124 -4.61 25.43 -6.08
CA PRO A 124 -5.35 26.57 -5.61
C PRO A 124 -5.84 26.38 -4.16
N ARG A 125 -5.86 27.45 -3.35
CA ARG A 125 -6.16 27.35 -1.91
C ARG A 125 -7.53 26.72 -1.62
N GLN A 126 -8.54 27.03 -2.44
CA GLN A 126 -9.89 26.50 -2.30
C GLN A 126 -9.98 24.98 -2.61
N ASP A 127 -9.01 24.43 -3.33
CA ASP A 127 -9.00 23.02 -3.76
C ASP A 127 -8.08 22.15 -2.86
N ARG A 128 -7.43 22.79 -1.85
CA ARG A 128 -6.55 22.09 -0.93
C ARG A 128 -7.31 21.31 0.12
N TRP A 129 -6.87 20.11 0.38
CA TRP A 129 -7.33 19.29 1.50
C TRP A 129 -6.26 19.30 2.61
N GLN A 130 -6.66 19.74 3.82
CA GLN A 130 -5.76 19.81 4.99
C GLN A 130 -4.39 20.49 4.70
N GLY A 131 -4.40 21.53 3.87
CA GLY A 131 -3.19 22.26 3.49
C GLY A 131 -2.35 21.62 2.38
N GLY A 132 -2.66 20.37 2.00
CA GLY A 132 -2.01 19.62 0.92
C GLY A 132 -2.64 19.85 -0.45
N ALA A 133 -2.40 18.97 -1.39
CA ALA A 133 -3.10 18.91 -2.67
C ALA A 133 -4.58 18.50 -2.46
N HIS A 134 -5.37 18.46 -3.54
CA HIS A 134 -6.74 17.94 -3.48
C HIS A 134 -6.78 16.54 -2.86
N ILE A 135 -7.82 16.24 -2.08
CA ILE A 135 -7.98 14.97 -1.32
C ILE A 135 -7.59 13.71 -2.13
N LYS A 136 -8.03 13.62 -3.37
CA LYS A 136 -7.71 12.52 -4.29
C LYS A 136 -6.21 12.25 -4.40
N HIS A 137 -5.36 13.26 -4.30
CA HIS A 137 -3.91 13.13 -4.48
C HIS A 137 -3.16 12.74 -3.20
N TRP A 138 -3.87 12.54 -2.09
CA TRP A 138 -3.30 11.91 -0.90
C TRP A 138 -3.01 10.43 -1.11
N SER A 139 -3.72 9.79 -2.07
CA SER A 139 -3.44 8.43 -2.54
C SER A 139 -2.71 8.38 -3.90
N SER A 140 -2.05 9.46 -4.32
CA SER A 140 -1.14 9.43 -5.46
C SER A 140 0.29 9.13 -5.00
N ILE A 141 1.01 8.33 -5.79
CA ILE A 141 2.44 8.05 -5.57
C ILE A 141 3.26 9.17 -6.22
N TYR A 142 4.25 9.68 -5.49
CA TYR A 142 5.20 10.70 -5.96
C TYR A 142 6.60 10.12 -6.14
N PRO A 143 7.41 10.67 -7.08
CA PRO A 143 8.78 10.19 -7.33
C PRO A 143 9.67 10.18 -6.09
N ASP A 144 9.58 11.19 -5.22
CA ASP A 144 10.41 11.27 -4.02
C ASP A 144 10.11 10.18 -2.99
N GLU A 145 8.88 9.64 -2.98
CA GLU A 145 8.51 8.51 -2.11
C GLU A 145 9.25 7.23 -2.53
N ILE A 146 9.41 7.02 -3.85
CA ILE A 146 10.22 5.94 -4.40
C ILE A 146 11.71 6.19 -4.09
N ASP A 147 12.20 7.41 -4.32
CA ASP A 147 13.60 7.78 -4.07
C ASP A 147 13.96 7.55 -2.58
N GLN A 148 13.08 7.95 -1.65
CA GLN A 148 13.30 7.77 -0.20
C GLN A 148 13.29 6.29 0.20
N LEU A 149 12.28 5.52 -0.21
CA LEU A 149 12.21 4.09 0.08
C LEU A 149 13.41 3.34 -0.48
N SER A 150 13.91 3.71 -1.67
CA SER A 150 15.04 3.05 -2.32
C SER A 150 16.35 3.10 -1.52
N THR A 151 16.46 4.00 -0.53
CA THR A 151 17.60 4.11 0.38
C THR A 151 17.51 3.18 1.60
N LEU A 152 16.36 2.54 1.80
CA LEU A 152 16.08 1.67 2.94
C LEU A 152 16.22 0.20 2.56
N GLN A 153 16.29 -0.67 3.57
CA GLN A 153 16.36 -2.13 3.40
C GLN A 153 15.14 -2.79 4.03
N ALA A 154 14.54 -3.75 3.33
CA ALA A 154 13.40 -4.52 3.83
C ALA A 154 13.48 -5.98 3.34
N ASP A 155 12.71 -6.86 3.96
CA ASP A 155 12.58 -8.25 3.54
C ASP A 155 11.38 -8.41 2.59
N ILE A 156 10.32 -7.65 2.83
CA ILE A 156 9.08 -7.64 2.04
C ILE A 156 8.73 -6.19 1.68
N LEU A 157 8.34 -5.95 0.43
CA LEU A 157 7.74 -4.70 -0.02
C LEU A 157 6.25 -4.95 -0.27
N ILE A 158 5.39 -4.23 0.44
CA ILE A 158 3.96 -4.19 0.12
C ILE A 158 3.62 -2.93 -0.65
N THR A 159 2.82 -3.09 -1.69
CA THR A 159 2.35 -1.98 -2.53
C THR A 159 0.86 -2.12 -2.78
N HIS A 160 0.16 -1.02 -3.08
CA HIS A 160 -1.19 -1.16 -3.61
C HIS A 160 -1.14 -1.49 -5.10
N GLU A 161 -0.29 -0.82 -5.88
CA GLU A 161 -0.04 -1.12 -7.30
C GLU A 161 0.79 -2.40 -7.50
N ALA A 162 0.57 -3.09 -8.62
CA ALA A 162 1.32 -4.28 -8.99
C ALA A 162 2.71 -3.96 -9.55
N PRO A 163 3.75 -4.80 -9.27
CA PRO A 163 5.02 -4.80 -9.98
C PRO A 163 4.89 -5.18 -11.46
N GLY A 164 6.00 -5.04 -12.20
CA GLY A 164 6.05 -5.18 -13.66
C GLY A 164 5.68 -6.54 -14.25
N TYR A 165 5.54 -7.59 -13.45
CA TYR A 165 5.05 -8.88 -13.94
C TYR A 165 3.58 -8.84 -14.38
N HIS A 166 2.80 -7.98 -13.76
CA HIS A 166 1.38 -7.83 -14.06
C HIS A 166 1.19 -6.94 -15.30
N ALA A 167 0.18 -7.23 -16.15
CA ALA A 167 -0.09 -6.47 -17.37
C ALA A 167 -0.31 -4.97 -17.11
N TYR A 168 -0.93 -4.64 -15.99
CA TYR A 168 -1.13 -3.26 -15.52
C TYR A 168 -0.05 -2.78 -14.54
N GLY A 169 0.91 -3.63 -14.15
CA GLY A 169 1.95 -3.34 -13.17
C GLY A 169 3.04 -2.37 -13.67
N PHE A 170 3.93 -1.97 -12.77
CA PHE A 170 4.92 -0.91 -13.01
C PHE A 170 6.34 -1.40 -12.70
N GLU A 171 7.23 -1.37 -13.71
CA GLU A 171 8.65 -1.76 -13.57
C GLU A 171 9.44 -0.90 -12.58
N VAL A 172 8.99 0.32 -12.29
CA VAL A 172 9.59 1.16 -11.26
C VAL A 172 9.50 0.49 -9.88
N LEU A 173 8.46 -0.31 -9.63
CA LEU A 173 8.32 -1.07 -8.38
C LEU A 173 9.29 -2.26 -8.33
N ASP A 174 9.62 -2.87 -9.49
CA ASP A 174 10.65 -3.89 -9.57
C ASP A 174 12.04 -3.31 -9.23
N THR A 175 12.32 -2.12 -9.77
CA THR A 175 13.55 -1.39 -9.47
C THR A 175 13.63 -1.01 -8.01
N LEU A 176 12.53 -0.54 -7.41
CA LEU A 176 12.45 -0.25 -5.99
C LEU A 176 12.72 -1.51 -5.14
N ALA A 177 12.03 -2.62 -5.42
CA ALA A 177 12.20 -3.87 -4.70
C ALA A 177 13.65 -4.36 -4.72
N ARG A 178 14.31 -4.31 -5.88
CA ARG A 178 15.73 -4.66 -6.01
C ARG A 178 16.65 -3.73 -5.23
N SER A 179 16.43 -2.41 -5.29
CA SER A 179 17.27 -1.45 -4.55
C SER A 179 17.17 -1.62 -3.03
N MET A 180 16.01 -2.04 -2.54
CA MET A 180 15.77 -2.31 -1.12
C MET A 180 16.26 -3.70 -0.66
N GLY A 181 16.76 -4.55 -1.57
CA GLY A 181 17.14 -5.95 -1.26
C GLY A 181 15.95 -6.84 -0.87
N VAL A 182 14.77 -6.53 -1.37
CA VAL A 182 13.53 -7.24 -1.08
C VAL A 182 13.53 -8.62 -1.74
N HIS A 183 13.11 -9.65 -1.00
CA HIS A 183 12.95 -11.01 -1.54
C HIS A 183 11.53 -11.26 -2.04
N THR A 184 10.55 -10.50 -1.54
CA THR A 184 9.13 -10.72 -1.79
C THR A 184 8.39 -9.40 -1.92
N THR A 185 7.55 -9.29 -2.94
CA THR A 185 6.56 -8.21 -3.06
C THR A 185 5.16 -8.77 -2.93
N VAL A 186 4.26 -8.02 -2.27
CA VAL A 186 2.84 -8.37 -2.16
C VAL A 186 2.00 -7.14 -2.46
N HIS A 187 0.99 -7.29 -3.33
CA HIS A 187 0.16 -6.16 -3.75
C HIS A 187 -1.34 -6.47 -3.77
N GLY A 188 -2.17 -5.42 -3.74
CA GLY A 188 -3.62 -5.43 -3.96
C GLY A 188 -4.02 -4.88 -5.33
N HIS A 189 -5.09 -4.09 -5.36
CA HIS A 189 -5.58 -3.26 -6.46
C HIS A 189 -6.11 -4.00 -7.69
N GLN A 190 -5.44 -5.03 -8.17
CA GLN A 190 -5.80 -5.68 -9.45
C GLN A 190 -6.94 -6.69 -9.30
N HIS A 191 -7.37 -6.97 -8.07
CA HIS A 191 -8.45 -7.90 -7.72
C HIS A 191 -8.24 -9.34 -8.23
N ASP A 192 -7.01 -9.72 -8.57
CA ASP A 192 -6.65 -11.04 -9.05
C ASP A 192 -5.46 -11.66 -8.28
N CYS A 193 -5.17 -12.92 -8.58
CA CYS A 193 -4.08 -13.69 -7.98
C CYS A 193 -3.32 -14.41 -9.09
N ILE A 194 -2.76 -13.66 -10.03
CA ILE A 194 -2.01 -14.22 -11.17
C ILE A 194 -0.76 -14.94 -10.68
N ASP A 195 -0.53 -16.15 -11.18
CA ASP A 195 0.71 -16.89 -10.94
C ASP A 195 1.91 -16.20 -11.62
N SER A 196 2.75 -15.57 -10.83
CA SER A 196 3.91 -14.82 -11.30
C SER A 196 5.22 -15.60 -11.28
N ARG A 197 5.23 -16.89 -10.85
CA ARG A 197 6.44 -17.69 -10.62
C ARG A 197 7.39 -17.74 -11.82
N ALA A 198 6.85 -17.75 -13.04
CA ALA A 198 7.65 -17.74 -14.26
C ALA A 198 8.50 -16.46 -14.42
N ARG A 199 8.20 -15.38 -13.70
CA ARG A 199 8.89 -14.09 -13.77
C ARG A 199 9.89 -13.87 -12.64
N TRP A 200 9.85 -14.65 -11.56
CA TRP A 200 10.65 -14.41 -10.35
C TRP A 200 12.16 -14.39 -10.61
N ALA A 201 12.67 -15.32 -11.44
CA ALA A 201 14.09 -15.36 -11.76
C ALA A 201 14.55 -14.10 -12.52
N GLU A 202 13.73 -13.57 -13.40
CA GLU A 202 14.01 -12.34 -14.15
C GLU A 202 13.86 -11.09 -13.28
N GLN A 203 12.83 -11.05 -12.42
CA GLN A 203 12.59 -9.93 -11.50
C GLN A 203 13.64 -9.85 -10.40
N GLY A 204 14.14 -11.00 -9.93
CA GLY A 204 15.08 -11.12 -8.81
C GLY A 204 14.40 -11.18 -7.43
N PHE A 205 13.06 -11.35 -7.38
CA PHE A 205 12.25 -11.50 -6.17
C PHE A 205 10.93 -12.22 -6.48
N GLU A 206 10.27 -12.72 -5.46
CA GLU A 206 8.94 -13.31 -5.57
C GLU A 206 7.86 -12.21 -5.57
N SER A 207 6.79 -12.39 -6.33
CA SER A 207 5.65 -11.45 -6.37
C SER A 207 4.34 -12.17 -6.14
N TYR A 208 3.45 -11.57 -5.35
CA TYR A 208 2.13 -12.11 -5.04
C TYR A 208 1.07 -11.02 -5.15
N GLY A 209 0.03 -11.26 -5.97
CA GLY A 209 -1.20 -10.49 -5.95
C GLY A 209 -2.18 -11.10 -4.95
N VAL A 210 -2.80 -10.27 -4.12
CA VAL A 210 -3.90 -10.69 -3.25
C VAL A 210 -5.19 -10.09 -3.79
N GLY A 211 -6.06 -10.95 -4.30
CA GLY A 211 -7.29 -10.53 -4.98
C GLY A 211 -8.30 -9.87 -4.05
N LEU A 212 -9.41 -9.44 -4.65
CA LEU A 212 -10.52 -8.79 -3.96
C LEU A 212 -10.96 -9.59 -2.72
N ARG A 213 -10.90 -8.97 -1.54
CA ARG A 213 -11.22 -9.59 -0.23
C ARG A 213 -10.43 -10.87 0.03
N GLY A 214 -9.29 -11.02 -0.65
CA GLY A 214 -8.42 -12.17 -0.48
C GLY A 214 -7.66 -12.12 0.86
N VAL A 215 -7.36 -13.29 1.40
CA VAL A 215 -6.48 -13.45 2.56
C VAL A 215 -5.44 -14.50 2.22
N MET A 216 -4.17 -14.08 2.21
CA MET A 216 -3.03 -14.93 1.88
C MET A 216 -2.17 -15.15 3.13
N PRO A 217 -2.10 -16.40 3.66
CA PRO A 217 -1.18 -16.74 4.73
C PRO A 217 0.27 -16.79 4.22
N TRP A 218 1.19 -16.23 5.01
CA TRP A 218 2.63 -16.24 4.78
C TRP A 218 3.35 -16.82 6.01
N SER A 219 4.25 -17.78 5.78
CA SER A 219 4.97 -18.50 6.84
C SER A 219 6.46 -18.27 6.78
#